data_ae0b9648e7e58dbcc47599f6820b71b6
#
_entry.id   ae0b9648e7e58dbcc47599f6820b71b6
#
_cell.length_a   1.000
_cell.length_b   1.000
_cell.length_c   1.000
_cell.angle_alpha   90.00
_cell.angle_beta   90.00
_cell.angle_gamma   90.00
#
_symmetry.space_group_name_H-M   'P 1'
#
loop_
_entity.id
_entity.type
_entity.pdbx_description
1 polymer ?
#
loop_
_entity_poly.entity_id
_entity_poly.type
_entity_poly.pdbx_seq_one_letter_code
_entity_poly.pdbx_strand_id
1 'polypeptide(L)'
;MAVRPKKALVTAPAFSEYERALGTVGAEVQYYRLKEEQDFRIQEDILEQITEDTDMIFLCNPNNPTGQTTEKELLIRVMNRCNKFGTILVLDECFIEFLEEPERYECRGYLTQYPNVVIIKAFTKIFCMPGVRLGYALCENAALRKRMRAMLQPWNVSVTAQEAGVAALVDCEAYLKRTERIYKKRKVLDDRADEKAWSECMGIGSKLYIF
;
A
#
# COMPACT_ATOMS: atom_id res chain seq x y z
N MET A 1 -15.62 9.26 -3.05
CA MET A 1 -14.28 9.22 -3.69
C MET A 1 -13.98 10.53 -4.41
N ALA A 2 -12.77 11.06 -4.27
CA ALA A 2 -12.35 12.31 -4.96
C ALA A 2 -12.26 12.14 -6.49
N VAL A 3 -12.04 10.91 -6.93
CA VAL A 3 -12.07 10.47 -8.33
C VAL A 3 -13.20 9.46 -8.47
N ARG A 4 -13.93 9.55 -9.59
CA ARG A 4 -14.96 8.56 -9.94
C ARG A 4 -14.51 7.81 -11.19
N PRO A 5 -13.64 6.81 -11.04
CA PRO A 5 -13.22 6.00 -12.18
C PRO A 5 -14.42 5.22 -12.71
N LYS A 6 -14.48 5.03 -14.02
CA LYS A 6 -15.42 4.10 -14.65
C LYS A 6 -14.86 2.68 -14.56
N LYS A 7 -13.56 2.53 -14.82
CA LYS A 7 -12.85 1.25 -14.81
C LYS A 7 -11.58 1.36 -13.97
N ALA A 8 -11.38 0.38 -13.10
CA ALA A 8 -10.21 0.31 -12.25
C ALA A 8 -9.58 -1.08 -12.26
N LEU A 9 -8.24 -1.13 -12.20
CA LEU A 9 -7.45 -2.34 -12.07
C LEU A 9 -7.01 -2.51 -10.61
N VAL A 10 -7.20 -3.71 -10.05
CA VAL A 10 -6.79 -4.07 -8.69
C VAL A 10 -6.08 -5.42 -8.75
N THR A 11 -5.00 -5.59 -8.00
CA THR A 11 -4.39 -6.92 -7.84
C THR A 11 -5.28 -7.83 -6.99
N ALA A 12 -5.26 -9.13 -7.24
CA ALA A 12 -5.97 -10.12 -6.45
C ALA A 12 -5.08 -11.35 -6.18
N PRO A 13 -4.83 -11.71 -4.90
CA PRO A 13 -5.41 -11.12 -3.70
C PRO A 13 -4.84 -9.74 -3.35
N ALA A 14 -5.68 -8.86 -2.76
CA ALA A 14 -5.29 -7.57 -2.23
C ALA A 14 -6.21 -7.16 -1.06
N PHE A 15 -5.94 -6.01 -0.47
CA PHE A 15 -6.76 -5.46 0.60
C PHE A 15 -8.16 -5.11 0.10
N SER A 16 -9.18 -5.70 0.70
CA SER A 16 -10.58 -5.64 0.24
C SER A 16 -11.18 -4.22 0.19
N GLU A 17 -10.61 -3.27 0.93
CA GLU A 17 -11.14 -1.91 0.97
C GLU A 17 -10.94 -1.14 -0.35
N TYR A 18 -10.01 -1.57 -1.21
CA TYR A 18 -9.88 -0.97 -2.55
C TYR A 18 -11.13 -1.23 -3.39
N GLU A 19 -11.54 -2.49 -3.45
CA GLU A 19 -12.76 -2.89 -4.15
C GLU A 19 -14.01 -2.24 -3.55
N ARG A 20 -14.12 -2.23 -2.21
CA ARG A 20 -15.23 -1.56 -1.51
C ARG A 20 -15.30 -0.08 -1.85
N ALA A 21 -14.16 0.62 -1.85
CA ALA A 21 -14.11 2.03 -2.20
C ALA A 21 -14.52 2.29 -3.66
N LEU A 22 -14.08 1.43 -4.58
CA LEU A 22 -14.46 1.49 -6.00
C LEU A 22 -15.96 1.21 -6.18
N GLY A 23 -16.52 0.25 -5.45
CA GLY A 23 -17.94 -0.07 -5.46
C GLY A 23 -18.82 1.10 -5.04
N THR A 24 -18.38 1.97 -4.13
CA THR A 24 -19.14 3.16 -3.70
C THR A 24 -19.40 4.16 -4.83
N VAL A 25 -18.63 4.12 -5.89
CA VAL A 25 -18.76 5.01 -7.05
C VAL A 25 -19.22 4.29 -8.32
N GLY A 26 -19.53 2.98 -8.21
CA GLY A 26 -20.00 2.17 -9.32
C GLY A 26 -18.93 1.89 -10.38
N ALA A 27 -17.65 1.85 -9.98
CA ALA A 27 -16.58 1.54 -10.90
C ALA A 27 -16.60 0.05 -11.28
N GLU A 28 -16.34 -0.25 -12.56
CA GLU A 28 -16.02 -1.60 -13.02
C GLU A 28 -14.62 -1.98 -12.49
N VAL A 29 -14.52 -3.12 -11.78
CA VAL A 29 -13.25 -3.59 -11.24
C VAL A 29 -12.73 -4.74 -12.09
N GLN A 30 -11.58 -4.52 -12.70
CA GLN A 30 -10.78 -5.55 -13.36
C GLN A 30 -9.72 -6.06 -12.39
N TYR A 31 -9.49 -7.39 -12.37
CA TYR A 31 -8.51 -7.99 -11.48
C TYR A 31 -7.29 -8.49 -12.23
N TYR A 32 -6.10 -8.03 -11.78
CA TYR A 32 -4.85 -8.68 -12.10
C TYR A 32 -4.60 -9.79 -11.06
N ARG A 33 -4.76 -11.04 -11.48
CA ARG A 33 -4.66 -12.19 -10.59
C ARG A 33 -3.21 -12.58 -10.37
N LEU A 34 -2.76 -12.45 -9.12
CA LEU A 34 -1.45 -12.93 -8.67
C LEU A 34 -1.49 -14.46 -8.59
N LYS A 35 -0.43 -15.12 -9.05
CA LYS A 35 -0.36 -16.58 -9.16
C LYS A 35 0.57 -17.17 -8.11
N GLU A 36 0.18 -18.28 -7.51
CA GLU A 36 0.97 -19.00 -6.51
C GLU A 36 2.29 -19.49 -7.10
N GLU A 37 2.29 -19.94 -8.37
CA GLU A 37 3.48 -20.40 -9.08
C GLU A 37 4.53 -19.29 -9.29
N GLN A 38 4.14 -18.04 -9.08
CA GLN A 38 4.97 -16.84 -9.15
C GLN A 38 5.14 -16.18 -7.78
N ASP A 39 4.96 -16.93 -6.69
CA ASP A 39 5.00 -16.43 -5.31
C ASP A 39 4.10 -15.22 -5.08
N PHE A 40 2.96 -15.14 -5.78
CA PHE A 40 2.05 -14.00 -5.75
C PHE A 40 2.72 -12.66 -6.07
N ARG A 41 3.78 -12.66 -6.86
CA ARG A 41 4.47 -11.44 -7.31
C ARG A 41 3.81 -10.85 -8.54
N ILE A 42 3.76 -9.53 -8.60
CA ILE A 42 3.38 -8.80 -9.81
C ILE A 42 4.44 -9.05 -10.89
N GLN A 43 3.99 -9.46 -12.08
CA GLN A 43 4.84 -9.69 -13.24
C GLN A 43 4.71 -8.55 -14.25
N GLU A 44 5.57 -8.56 -15.27
CA GLU A 44 5.59 -7.52 -16.33
C GLU A 44 4.30 -7.45 -17.15
N ASP A 45 3.57 -8.56 -17.24
CA ASP A 45 2.32 -8.64 -17.98
C ASP A 45 1.20 -7.77 -17.40
N ILE A 46 1.36 -7.23 -16.16
CA ILE A 46 0.47 -6.22 -15.62
C ILE A 46 0.40 -4.98 -16.52
N LEU A 47 1.49 -4.67 -17.22
CA LEU A 47 1.54 -3.53 -18.14
C LEU A 47 0.53 -3.67 -19.29
N GLU A 48 0.24 -4.88 -19.73
CA GLU A 48 -0.74 -5.16 -20.79
C GLU A 48 -2.18 -4.93 -20.31
N GLN A 49 -2.42 -5.05 -19.00
CA GLN A 49 -3.73 -4.81 -18.38
C GLN A 49 -4.02 -3.31 -18.20
N ILE A 50 -2.99 -2.45 -18.33
CA ILE A 50 -3.13 -0.99 -18.23
C ILE A 50 -3.36 -0.46 -19.64
N THR A 51 -4.59 -0.12 -19.96
CA THR A 51 -5.05 0.31 -21.27
C THR A 51 -5.61 1.73 -21.20
N GLU A 52 -5.96 2.32 -22.34
CA GLU A 52 -6.48 3.69 -22.41
C GLU A 52 -7.84 3.91 -21.71
N ASP A 53 -8.58 2.81 -21.48
CA ASP A 53 -9.84 2.80 -20.75
C ASP A 53 -9.68 2.54 -19.24
N THR A 54 -8.44 2.34 -18.75
CA THR A 54 -8.14 2.18 -17.33
C THR A 54 -8.01 3.52 -16.65
N ASP A 55 -9.00 3.93 -15.87
CA ASP A 55 -8.99 5.22 -15.18
C ASP A 55 -8.14 5.24 -13.91
N MET A 56 -8.08 4.10 -13.21
CA MET A 56 -7.41 4.00 -11.91
C MET A 56 -6.81 2.62 -11.67
N ILE A 57 -5.70 2.58 -10.93
CA ILE A 57 -5.07 1.35 -10.46
C ILE A 57 -4.79 1.47 -8.98
N PHE A 58 -5.05 0.37 -8.23
CA PHE A 58 -4.56 0.20 -6.87
C PHE A 58 -3.48 -0.88 -6.85
N LEU A 59 -2.30 -0.50 -6.37
CA LEU A 59 -1.21 -1.42 -6.06
C LEU A 59 -0.78 -1.24 -4.60
N CYS A 60 -0.57 -2.34 -3.90
CA CYS A 60 -0.04 -2.34 -2.54
C CYS A 60 1.40 -2.86 -2.56
N ASN A 61 2.32 -2.10 -1.98
CA ASN A 61 3.74 -2.47 -1.96
C ASN A 61 4.37 -2.16 -0.59
N PRO A 62 4.69 -3.16 0.22
CA PRO A 62 4.41 -4.60 0.06
C PRO A 62 2.92 -4.94 -0.03
N ASN A 63 2.58 -5.97 -0.81
CA ASN A 63 1.19 -6.35 -1.01
C ASN A 63 0.58 -6.99 0.24
N ASN A 64 -0.60 -6.56 0.62
CA ASN A 64 -1.43 -7.19 1.63
C ASN A 64 -2.51 -8.04 0.92
N PRO A 65 -2.57 -9.39 1.11
CA PRO A 65 -2.02 -10.14 2.25
C PRO A 65 -0.70 -10.89 1.97
N THR A 66 -0.15 -10.85 0.76
CA THR A 66 0.93 -11.75 0.35
C THR A 66 2.32 -11.37 0.90
N GLY A 67 2.51 -10.13 1.36
CA GLY A 67 3.79 -9.61 1.81
C GLY A 67 4.81 -9.38 0.68
N GLN A 68 4.46 -9.73 -0.55
CA GLN A 68 5.37 -9.62 -1.68
C GLN A 68 5.61 -8.17 -2.08
N THR A 69 6.87 -7.88 -2.39
CA THR A 69 7.28 -6.57 -2.91
C THR A 69 7.32 -6.55 -4.43
N THR A 70 7.08 -5.38 -4.99
CA THR A 70 7.28 -5.09 -6.40
C THR A 70 8.54 -4.24 -6.55
N GLU A 71 9.47 -4.68 -7.39
CA GLU A 71 10.72 -3.96 -7.64
C GLU A 71 10.45 -2.59 -8.26
N LYS A 72 11.28 -1.62 -7.88
CA LYS A 72 11.13 -0.22 -8.28
C LYS A 72 11.12 -0.03 -9.80
N GLU A 73 11.91 -0.80 -10.52
CA GLU A 73 11.99 -0.77 -11.98
C GLU A 73 10.65 -1.11 -12.63
N LEU A 74 9.94 -2.11 -12.11
CA LEU A 74 8.60 -2.44 -12.59
C LEU A 74 7.59 -1.35 -12.22
N LEU A 75 7.66 -0.81 -11.00
CA LEU A 75 6.80 0.30 -10.57
C LEU A 75 6.99 1.54 -11.46
N ILE A 76 8.23 1.88 -11.83
CA ILE A 76 8.52 2.98 -12.75
C ILE A 76 7.87 2.72 -14.12
N ARG A 77 7.93 1.49 -14.63
CA ARG A 77 7.27 1.14 -15.90
C ARG A 77 5.75 1.23 -15.80
N VAL A 78 5.17 0.84 -14.66
CA VAL A 78 3.74 1.03 -14.36
C VAL A 78 3.41 2.52 -14.34
N MET A 79 4.19 3.35 -13.64
CA MET A 79 4.00 4.81 -13.61
C MET A 79 4.07 5.43 -15.00
N ASN A 80 5.05 5.03 -15.83
CA ASN A 80 5.16 5.47 -17.22
C ASN A 80 3.91 5.10 -18.03
N ARG A 81 3.43 3.88 -17.88
CA ARG A 81 2.23 3.40 -18.57
C ARG A 81 0.98 4.17 -18.12
N CYS A 82 0.82 4.36 -16.81
CA CYS A 82 -0.25 5.17 -16.24
C CYS A 82 -0.21 6.63 -16.73
N ASN A 83 0.99 7.21 -16.75
CA ASN A 83 1.17 8.58 -17.23
C ASN A 83 0.80 8.72 -18.72
N LYS A 84 1.13 7.74 -19.54
CA LYS A 84 0.79 7.70 -20.97
C LYS A 84 -0.71 7.76 -21.21
N PHE A 85 -1.51 7.08 -20.40
CA PHE A 85 -2.97 6.99 -20.56
C PHE A 85 -3.75 7.93 -19.63
N GLY A 86 -3.08 8.69 -18.77
CA GLY A 86 -3.76 9.55 -17.79
C GLY A 86 -4.40 8.77 -16.63
N THR A 87 -4.06 7.50 -16.48
CA THR A 87 -4.52 6.61 -15.41
C THR A 87 -3.99 7.08 -14.06
N ILE A 88 -4.82 7.14 -13.04
CA ILE A 88 -4.38 7.45 -11.68
C ILE A 88 -3.85 6.17 -11.03
N LEU A 89 -2.59 6.18 -10.61
CA LEU A 89 -2.00 5.12 -9.82
C LEU A 89 -2.09 5.47 -8.33
N VAL A 90 -2.81 4.65 -7.57
CA VAL A 90 -2.81 4.67 -6.11
C VAL A 90 -1.86 3.58 -5.62
N LEU A 91 -0.74 4.00 -5.04
CA LEU A 91 0.28 3.11 -4.49
C LEU A 91 0.18 3.12 -2.97
N ASP A 92 -0.24 1.99 -2.40
CA ASP A 92 -0.36 1.82 -0.96
C ASP A 92 0.97 1.31 -0.39
N GLU A 93 1.69 2.21 0.27
CA GLU A 93 2.98 1.93 0.93
C GLU A 93 2.83 1.87 2.47
N CYS A 94 1.65 1.47 2.99
CA CYS A 94 1.41 1.44 4.44
C CYS A 94 2.30 0.46 5.20
N PHE A 95 2.94 -0.48 4.52
CA PHE A 95 3.82 -1.49 5.12
C PHE A 95 5.29 -1.34 4.72
N ILE A 96 5.67 -0.32 3.97
CA ILE A 96 7.01 -0.21 3.39
C ILE A 96 8.11 -0.05 4.45
N GLU A 97 7.81 0.59 5.58
CA GLU A 97 8.75 0.79 6.67
C GLU A 97 9.09 -0.50 7.44
N PHE A 98 8.40 -1.61 7.14
CA PHE A 98 8.72 -2.93 7.71
C PHE A 98 9.76 -3.69 6.89
N LEU A 99 10.13 -3.21 5.72
CA LEU A 99 11.19 -3.79 4.91
C LEU A 99 12.57 -3.48 5.51
N GLU A 100 13.55 -4.32 5.22
CA GLU A 100 14.95 -4.10 5.65
C GLU A 100 15.59 -2.90 4.92
N GLU A 101 15.21 -2.70 3.65
CA GLU A 101 15.67 -1.63 2.77
C GLU A 101 14.48 -0.91 2.13
N PRO A 102 13.71 -0.11 2.90
CA PRO A 102 12.50 0.57 2.40
C PRO A 102 12.77 1.45 1.17
N GLU A 103 13.91 2.12 1.16
CA GLU A 103 14.35 3.02 0.08
C GLU A 103 14.52 2.33 -1.27
N ARG A 104 14.75 1.02 -1.28
CA ARG A 104 14.80 0.21 -2.50
C ARG A 104 13.45 0.16 -3.21
N TYR A 105 12.36 0.22 -2.46
CA TYR A 105 11.00 0.00 -2.96
C TYR A 105 10.15 1.27 -2.94
N GLU A 106 10.51 2.26 -2.12
CA GLU A 106 9.75 3.51 -1.95
C GLU A 106 9.74 4.35 -3.23
N CYS A 107 8.56 4.87 -3.57
CA CYS A 107 8.35 5.64 -4.79
C CYS A 107 8.17 7.16 -4.58
N ARG A 108 8.31 7.65 -3.35
CA ARG A 108 8.12 9.08 -3.02
C ARG A 108 8.95 10.03 -3.89
N GLY A 109 10.20 9.67 -4.21
CA GLY A 109 11.09 10.51 -5.01
C GLY A 109 10.64 10.73 -6.45
N TYR A 110 9.66 9.95 -6.93
CA TYR A 110 9.16 10.03 -8.31
C TYR A 110 7.90 10.87 -8.46
N LEU A 111 7.28 11.34 -7.37
CA LEU A 111 6.00 12.06 -7.41
C LEU A 111 6.04 13.32 -8.27
N THR A 112 7.15 14.06 -8.29
CA THR A 112 7.31 15.25 -9.13
C THR A 112 7.29 14.94 -10.63
N GLN A 113 7.79 13.76 -11.00
CA GLN A 113 7.80 13.28 -12.38
C GLN A 113 6.46 12.67 -12.81
N TYR A 114 5.71 12.11 -11.87
CA TYR A 114 4.45 11.40 -12.12
C TYR A 114 3.29 12.03 -11.32
N PRO A 115 2.70 13.12 -11.80
CA PRO A 115 1.64 13.85 -11.07
C PRO A 115 0.32 13.06 -10.95
N ASN A 116 0.17 11.97 -11.68
CA ASN A 116 -0.96 11.05 -11.61
C ASN A 116 -0.79 9.95 -10.54
N VAL A 117 0.32 9.96 -9.79
CA VAL A 117 0.58 9.01 -8.71
C VAL A 117 0.12 9.59 -7.37
N VAL A 118 -0.56 8.76 -6.59
CA VAL A 118 -0.95 9.02 -5.20
C VAL A 118 -0.36 7.92 -4.34
N ILE A 119 0.51 8.27 -3.39
CA ILE A 119 1.04 7.32 -2.41
C ILE A 119 0.21 7.42 -1.14
N ILE A 120 -0.23 6.28 -0.60
CA ILE A 120 -0.96 6.20 0.67
C ILE A 120 -0.03 5.66 1.74
N LYS A 121 -0.04 6.29 2.90
CA LYS A 121 0.72 5.92 4.10
C LYS A 121 -0.17 5.95 5.35
N ALA A 122 0.13 5.12 6.33
CA ALA A 122 -0.65 5.05 7.56
C ALA A 122 0.23 5.01 8.82
N PHE A 123 -0.18 5.76 9.83
CA PHE A 123 0.41 5.67 11.18
C PHE A 123 -0.03 4.41 11.92
N THR A 124 -1.14 3.80 11.49
CA THR A 124 -1.79 2.68 12.18
C THR A 124 -0.90 1.44 12.28
N LYS A 125 0.05 1.28 11.35
CA LYS A 125 0.92 0.10 11.23
C LYS A 125 2.23 0.35 11.96
N ILE A 126 3.11 1.14 11.37
CA ILE A 126 4.46 1.33 11.87
C ILE A 126 4.51 1.94 13.27
N PHE A 127 3.60 2.85 13.61
CA PHE A 127 3.53 3.45 14.96
C PHE A 127 2.57 2.73 15.91
N CYS A 128 2.05 1.54 15.53
CA CYS A 128 1.15 0.73 16.36
C CYS A 128 -0.06 1.49 16.92
N MET A 129 -0.64 2.40 16.15
CA MET A 129 -1.77 3.25 16.54
C MET A 129 -3.05 2.97 15.74
N PRO A 130 -3.56 1.71 15.69
CA PRO A 130 -4.71 1.38 14.84
C PRO A 130 -6.00 2.09 15.26
N GLY A 131 -6.19 2.35 16.56
CA GLY A 131 -7.37 3.03 17.10
C GLY A 131 -7.44 4.52 16.80
N VAL A 132 -6.31 5.18 16.55
CA VAL A 132 -6.21 6.63 16.30
C VAL A 132 -6.74 7.01 14.91
N ARG A 133 -6.79 6.10 13.97
CA ARG A 133 -7.30 6.29 12.59
C ARG A 133 -6.59 7.41 11.83
N LEU A 134 -5.26 7.44 11.88
CA LEU A 134 -4.43 8.45 11.23
C LEU A 134 -3.67 7.87 10.03
N GLY A 135 -3.71 8.59 8.91
CA GLY A 135 -2.97 8.28 7.69
C GLY A 135 -2.85 9.53 6.83
N TYR A 136 -2.09 9.44 5.76
CA TYR A 136 -1.89 10.55 4.84
C TYR A 136 -1.68 10.05 3.41
N ALA A 137 -1.87 10.95 2.46
CA ALA A 137 -1.58 10.71 1.05
C ALA A 137 -0.59 11.76 0.53
N LEU A 138 0.35 11.31 -0.29
CA LEU A 138 1.30 12.15 -1.01
C LEU A 138 0.90 12.22 -2.47
N CYS A 139 0.83 13.43 -3.04
CA CYS A 139 0.48 13.66 -4.43
C CYS A 139 0.97 15.03 -4.87
N GLU A 140 1.63 15.14 -6.02
CA GLU A 140 2.09 16.42 -6.57
C GLU A 140 1.03 17.17 -7.37
N ASN A 141 -0.01 16.49 -7.85
CA ASN A 141 -1.09 17.13 -8.60
C ASN A 141 -1.97 17.99 -7.70
N ALA A 142 -1.84 19.32 -7.83
CA ALA A 142 -2.59 20.29 -7.03
C ALA A 142 -4.12 20.17 -7.25
N ALA A 143 -4.57 19.90 -8.47
CA ALA A 143 -5.99 19.75 -8.79
C ALA A 143 -6.55 18.48 -8.11
N LEU A 144 -5.80 17.37 -8.15
CA LEU A 144 -6.19 16.13 -7.49
C LEU A 144 -6.21 16.30 -5.97
N ARG A 145 -5.18 16.94 -5.37
CA ARG A 145 -5.18 17.27 -3.94
C ARG A 145 -6.38 18.12 -3.53
N LYS A 146 -6.75 19.12 -4.33
CA LYS A 146 -7.93 19.97 -4.07
C LYS A 146 -9.22 19.13 -4.08
N ARG A 147 -9.37 18.20 -5.04
CA ARG A 147 -10.51 17.29 -5.10
C ARG A 147 -10.54 16.34 -3.90
N MET A 148 -9.40 15.79 -3.50
CA MET A 148 -9.29 14.93 -2.32
C MET A 148 -9.71 15.68 -1.06
N ARG A 149 -9.20 16.91 -0.85
CA ARG A 149 -9.60 17.77 0.29
C ARG A 149 -11.09 18.07 0.31
N ALA A 150 -11.70 18.36 -0.83
CA ALA A 150 -13.12 18.66 -0.91
C ALA A 150 -14.04 17.49 -0.50
N MET A 151 -13.51 16.27 -0.48
CA MET A 151 -14.23 15.06 -0.06
C MET A 151 -14.04 14.72 1.42
N LEU A 152 -13.12 15.40 2.11
CA LEU A 152 -12.93 15.20 3.53
C LEU A 152 -14.03 15.89 4.33
N GLN A 153 -14.50 15.23 5.37
CA GLN A 153 -15.42 15.85 6.33
C GLN A 153 -14.68 16.93 7.15
N PRO A 154 -15.34 18.00 7.57
CA PRO A 154 -14.78 18.91 8.56
C PRO A 154 -14.33 18.12 9.80
N TRP A 155 -13.13 18.47 10.32
CA TRP A 155 -12.55 17.80 11.50
C TRP A 155 -12.37 16.29 11.36
N ASN A 156 -12.08 15.81 10.16
CA ASN A 156 -11.88 14.39 9.85
C ASN A 156 -10.74 13.73 10.65
N VAL A 157 -9.83 14.52 11.23
CA VAL A 157 -8.76 14.05 12.13
C VAL A 157 -9.04 14.58 13.52
N SER A 158 -9.26 13.68 14.49
CA SER A 158 -9.50 14.05 15.88
C SER A 158 -8.28 14.73 16.51
N VAL A 159 -8.50 15.54 17.56
CA VAL A 159 -7.40 16.20 18.29
C VAL A 159 -6.42 15.16 18.82
N THR A 160 -6.92 14.07 19.39
CA THR A 160 -6.06 12.97 19.87
C THR A 160 -5.22 12.34 18.77
N ALA A 161 -5.75 12.24 17.55
CA ALA A 161 -5.00 11.72 16.41
C ALA A 161 -3.92 12.71 15.96
N GLN A 162 -4.22 14.01 15.98
CA GLN A 162 -3.25 15.05 15.64
C GLN A 162 -2.07 15.05 16.63
N GLU A 163 -2.36 15.08 17.93
CA GLU A 163 -1.34 15.05 18.99
C GLU A 163 -0.51 13.76 18.95
N ALA A 164 -1.15 12.60 18.77
CA ALA A 164 -0.45 11.32 18.64
C ALA A 164 0.46 11.30 17.40
N GLY A 165 0.00 11.86 16.28
CA GLY A 165 0.79 11.96 15.05
C GLY A 165 2.01 12.86 15.21
N VAL A 166 1.85 14.02 15.83
CA VAL A 166 2.96 14.94 16.15
C VAL A 166 3.97 14.26 17.07
N ALA A 167 3.49 13.66 18.17
CA ALA A 167 4.36 12.95 19.12
C ALA A 167 5.14 11.80 18.45
N ALA A 168 4.50 11.03 17.55
CA ALA A 168 5.16 9.95 16.82
C ALA A 168 6.29 10.45 15.90
N LEU A 169 6.18 11.67 15.39
CA LEU A 169 7.17 12.26 14.48
C LEU A 169 8.34 12.92 15.21
N VAL A 170 8.21 13.32 16.47
CA VAL A 170 9.27 13.97 17.24
C VAL A 170 10.52 13.08 17.34
N ASP A 171 10.33 11.79 17.66
CA ASP A 171 11.42 10.82 17.79
C ASP A 171 11.32 9.69 16.74
N CYS A 172 10.83 10.02 15.54
CA CYS A 172 10.51 9.07 14.49
C CYS A 172 11.70 8.16 14.16
N GLU A 173 12.90 8.71 14.01
CA GLU A 173 14.09 7.93 13.65
C GLU A 173 14.48 6.91 14.74
N ALA A 174 14.44 7.33 16.00
CA ALA A 174 14.73 6.44 17.13
C ALA A 174 13.67 5.33 17.26
N TYR A 175 12.40 5.69 17.00
CA TYR A 175 11.29 4.74 16.98
C TYR A 175 11.45 3.70 15.87
N LEU A 176 11.75 4.12 14.65
CA LEU A 176 11.94 3.23 13.50
C LEU A 176 13.12 2.27 13.71
N LYS A 177 14.26 2.76 14.21
CA LYS A 177 15.41 1.91 14.58
C LYS A 177 15.06 0.87 15.65
N ARG A 178 14.20 1.24 16.62
CA ARG A 178 13.71 0.29 17.64
C ARG A 178 12.80 -0.77 17.04
N THR A 179 11.90 -0.39 16.18
CA THR A 179 10.97 -1.28 15.47
C THR A 179 11.74 -2.27 14.62
N GLU A 180 12.68 -1.82 13.82
CA GLU A 180 13.56 -2.66 13.01
C GLU A 180 14.28 -3.72 13.87
N ARG A 181 14.81 -3.31 15.03
CA ARG A 181 15.49 -4.22 15.97
C ARG A 181 14.56 -5.31 16.54
N ILE A 182 13.30 -4.94 16.82
CA ILE A 182 12.29 -5.90 17.30
C ILE A 182 11.93 -6.88 16.18
N TYR A 183 11.75 -6.37 14.96
CA TYR A 183 11.43 -7.16 13.78
C TYR A 183 12.51 -8.19 13.46
N LYS A 184 13.78 -7.77 13.42
CA LYS A 184 14.91 -8.67 13.19
C LYS A 184 14.99 -9.78 14.26
N LYS A 185 14.71 -9.45 15.53
CA LYS A 185 14.66 -10.44 16.60
C LYS A 185 13.53 -11.45 16.41
N ARG A 186 12.34 -10.97 16.01
CA ARG A 186 11.18 -11.81 15.76
C ARG A 186 11.40 -12.75 14.57
N LYS A 187 11.92 -12.22 13.46
CA LYS A 187 12.27 -13.04 12.29
C LYS A 187 13.20 -14.21 12.65
N VAL A 188 14.23 -13.95 13.45
CA VAL A 188 15.15 -15.00 13.94
C VAL A 188 14.43 -16.05 14.81
N LEU A 189 13.39 -15.65 15.54
CA LEU A 189 12.58 -16.58 16.34
C LEU A 189 11.62 -17.38 15.44
N ASP A 190 11.00 -16.74 14.46
CA ASP A 190 10.10 -17.38 13.51
C ASP A 190 10.86 -18.35 12.59
N ASP A 191 12.07 -18.02 12.15
CA ASP A 191 12.95 -18.90 11.37
C ASP A 191 13.43 -20.12 12.20
N ARG A 192 13.43 -20.03 13.54
CA ARG A 192 13.77 -21.12 14.46
C ARG A 192 12.56 -21.92 14.95
N ALA A 193 11.38 -21.32 14.89
CA ALA A 193 10.14 -22.01 15.19
C ALA A 193 9.84 -22.95 14.02
N ASP A 194 9.88 -24.25 14.32
CA ASP A 194 9.59 -25.31 13.35
C ASP A 194 8.25 -24.98 12.66
N GLU A 195 8.27 -24.76 11.34
CA GLU A 195 7.06 -24.43 10.53
C GLU A 195 5.89 -25.38 10.81
N LYS A 196 6.22 -26.59 11.24
CA LYS A 196 5.30 -27.64 11.60
C LYS A 196 4.56 -27.38 12.92
N ALA A 197 5.23 -26.82 13.93
CA ALA A 197 4.63 -26.51 15.23
C ALA A 197 3.61 -25.37 15.14
N TRP A 198 3.81 -24.41 14.24
CA TRP A 198 2.88 -23.29 13.99
C TRP A 198 1.62 -23.76 13.25
N SER A 199 1.77 -24.58 12.22
CA SER A 199 0.63 -25.12 11.46
C SER A 199 -0.24 -26.05 12.31
N GLU A 200 0.34 -26.80 13.22
CA GLU A 200 -0.38 -27.67 14.15
C GLU A 200 -1.11 -26.88 15.25
N CYS A 201 -0.52 -25.80 15.77
CA CYS A 201 -1.11 -24.98 16.83
C CYS A 201 -2.32 -24.14 16.36
N MET A 202 -2.35 -23.76 15.08
CA MET A 202 -3.40 -22.91 14.51
C MET A 202 -4.46 -23.67 13.71
N GLY A 203 -4.30 -24.99 13.51
CA GLY A 203 -5.24 -25.82 12.73
C GLY A 203 -5.37 -25.39 11.26
N ILE A 204 -4.40 -24.64 10.73
CA ILE A 204 -4.41 -24.08 9.38
C ILE A 204 -3.33 -24.81 8.57
N GLY A 205 -3.76 -25.66 7.68
CA GLY A 205 -2.89 -26.29 6.70
C GLY A 205 -2.45 -25.28 5.64
N SER A 206 -1.25 -24.74 5.79
CA SER A 206 -0.46 -23.89 4.90
C SER A 206 -0.26 -22.44 5.36
N LYS A 207 0.98 -22.05 5.33
CA LYS A 207 1.65 -20.76 5.57
C LYS A 207 0.72 -19.56 5.85
N LEU A 208 0.48 -19.28 7.14
CA LEU A 208 -0.13 -18.03 7.59
C LEU A 208 0.97 -16.96 7.67
N TYR A 209 0.93 -15.97 6.78
CA TYR A 209 1.73 -14.76 6.94
C TYR A 209 1.04 -13.85 7.96
N ILE A 210 1.58 -13.76 9.20
CA ILE A 210 1.12 -12.81 10.21
C ILE A 210 1.85 -11.49 9.97
N PHE A 211 1.07 -10.46 9.64
CA PHE A 211 1.51 -9.06 9.61
C PHE A 211 1.20 -8.34 10.93
#